data_f458ab04e363f455104ba263dba640b2
#
_entry.id   f458ab04e363f455104ba263dba640b2
#
_cell.length_a   1.000
_cell.length_b   1.000
_cell.length_c   1.000
_cell.angle_alpha   90.00
_cell.angle_beta   90.00
_cell.angle_gamma   90.00
#
_symmetry.space_group_name_H-M   'P 1'
#
loop_
_entity.id
_entity.type
_entity.pdbx_description
1 polymer ?
#
loop_
_entity_poly.entity_id
_entity_poly.type
_entity_poly.pdbx_seq_one_letter_code
_entity_poly.pdbx_strand_id
1 'polypeptide(L)'
;MKTDWIAGLLGPWSAELTLGSIFLRLAVSMVLAAIIGCERSSKRHSAGLRTFILVSLAGTATMLIDQYLMDVLPITIPLLSAAAVIGMTTISGNSILFSSKNQIKGLTTSVGLWCCGIVGLALGAGLYTLALVLFFALLCSMSGLPALETHLKDRSNHFEVHLELKNKSDLPDFVSTVRALGIRIDDIESN
;
A
#
# COMPACT_ATOMS: atom_id res chain seq x y z
N MET A 1 -3.37 8.50 29.65
CA MET A 1 -3.46 7.74 28.39
C MET A 1 -3.25 6.26 28.71
N LYS A 2 -4.15 5.37 28.30
CA LYS A 2 -3.90 3.94 28.49
C LYS A 2 -2.64 3.59 27.69
N THR A 3 -1.62 3.06 28.37
CA THR A 3 -0.37 2.61 27.74
C THR A 3 -0.73 1.57 26.67
N ASP A 4 -0.13 1.70 25.48
CA ASP A 4 -0.23 0.69 24.43
C ASP A 4 0.13 -0.68 25.01
N TRP A 5 -0.65 -1.73 24.72
CA TRP A 5 -0.47 -3.05 25.34
C TRP A 5 0.92 -3.63 25.06
N ILE A 6 1.45 -3.47 23.85
CA ILE A 6 2.79 -3.92 23.48
C ILE A 6 3.87 -3.06 24.14
N ALA A 7 3.66 -1.74 24.22
CA ALA A 7 4.57 -0.87 24.98
C ALA A 7 4.63 -1.28 26.46
N GLY A 8 3.49 -1.69 27.04
CA GLY A 8 3.43 -2.22 28.39
C GLY A 8 4.24 -3.53 28.60
N LEU A 9 4.28 -4.40 27.60
CA LEU A 9 5.09 -5.63 27.61
C LEU A 9 6.59 -5.36 27.45
N LEU A 10 6.96 -4.37 26.62
CA LEU A 10 8.34 -4.00 26.36
C LEU A 10 8.96 -3.19 27.53
N GLY A 11 8.11 -2.63 28.39
CA GLY A 11 8.51 -1.80 29.51
C GLY A 11 8.44 -0.30 29.25
N PRO A 12 8.53 0.52 30.33
CA PRO A 12 8.34 1.98 30.26
C PRO A 12 9.28 2.69 29.28
N TRP A 13 10.50 2.20 29.12
CA TRP A 13 11.51 2.76 28.22
C TRP A 13 11.07 2.80 26.75
N SER A 14 10.18 1.91 26.33
CA SER A 14 9.69 1.84 24.94
C SER A 14 8.65 2.93 24.63
N ALA A 15 7.94 3.41 25.67
CA ALA A 15 6.95 4.48 25.56
C ALA A 15 7.60 5.88 25.60
N GLU A 16 8.73 6.03 26.32
CA GLU A 16 9.46 7.26 26.45
C GLU A 16 10.39 7.50 25.26
N LEU A 17 10.77 8.77 25.03
CA LEU A 17 11.70 9.13 23.95
C LEU A 17 13.14 8.90 24.40
N THR A 18 13.60 7.66 24.39
CA THR A 18 14.98 7.25 24.71
C THR A 18 15.72 6.80 23.46
N LEU A 19 17.05 6.82 23.47
CA LEU A 19 17.84 6.32 22.34
C LEU A 19 17.45 4.87 21.97
N GLY A 20 17.22 4.02 22.99
CA GLY A 20 16.79 2.64 22.77
C GLY A 20 15.43 2.55 22.08
N SER A 21 14.45 3.37 22.51
CA SER A 21 13.12 3.40 21.89
C SER A 21 13.16 3.94 20.46
N ILE A 22 13.99 4.95 20.18
CA ILE A 22 14.18 5.47 18.81
C ILE A 22 14.69 4.38 17.88
N PHE A 23 15.75 3.67 18.27
CA PHE A 23 16.29 2.56 17.48
C PHE A 23 15.28 1.44 17.29
N LEU A 24 14.54 1.06 18.36
CA LEU A 24 13.51 0.05 18.29
C LEU A 24 12.41 0.42 17.28
N ARG A 25 11.86 1.64 17.38
CA ARG A 25 10.77 2.13 16.53
C ARG A 25 11.20 2.18 15.05
N LEU A 26 12.41 2.67 14.78
CA LEU A 26 12.97 2.71 13.42
C LEU A 26 13.22 1.29 12.88
N ALA A 27 13.79 0.39 13.69
CA ALA A 27 14.05 -0.99 13.28
C ALA A 27 12.75 -1.74 12.98
N VAL A 28 11.73 -1.64 13.85
CA VAL A 28 10.41 -2.26 13.63
C VAL A 28 9.75 -1.68 12.39
N SER A 29 9.81 -0.36 12.19
CA SER A 29 9.29 0.30 11.00
C SER A 29 9.92 -0.24 9.73
N MET A 30 11.26 -0.36 9.72
CA MET A 30 12.00 -0.91 8.59
C MET A 30 11.60 -2.37 8.29
N VAL A 31 11.47 -3.21 9.32
CA VAL A 31 11.12 -4.63 9.16
C VAL A 31 9.70 -4.78 8.62
N LEU A 32 8.70 -4.09 9.20
CA LEU A 32 7.32 -4.18 8.74
C LEU A 32 7.17 -3.68 7.30
N ALA A 33 7.80 -2.55 6.99
CA ALA A 33 7.78 -2.01 5.63
C ALA A 33 8.53 -2.91 4.64
N ALA A 34 9.62 -3.57 5.06
CA ALA A 34 10.33 -4.54 4.23
C ALA A 34 9.46 -5.74 3.85
N ILE A 35 8.66 -6.27 4.77
CA ILE A 35 7.74 -7.39 4.50
C ILE A 35 6.75 -7.00 3.38
N ILE A 36 6.10 -5.83 3.50
CA ILE A 36 5.17 -5.33 2.48
C ILE A 36 5.91 -5.08 1.15
N GLY A 37 7.07 -4.42 1.23
CA GLY A 37 7.87 -4.08 0.06
C GLY A 37 8.42 -5.29 -0.69
N CYS A 38 8.81 -6.37 0.01
CA CYS A 38 9.22 -7.63 -0.58
C CYS A 38 8.08 -8.28 -1.38
N GLU A 39 6.88 -8.31 -0.80
CA GLU A 39 5.69 -8.83 -1.47
C GLU A 39 5.38 -8.05 -2.75
N ARG A 40 5.44 -6.70 -2.70
CA ARG A 40 5.23 -5.84 -3.87
C ARG A 40 6.30 -6.01 -4.94
N SER A 41 7.56 -6.10 -4.53
CA SER A 41 8.69 -6.32 -5.43
C SER A 41 8.60 -7.67 -6.13
N SER A 42 8.20 -8.73 -5.42
CA SER A 42 8.01 -10.07 -5.98
C SER A 42 6.94 -10.10 -7.09
N LYS A 43 5.89 -9.30 -6.96
CA LYS A 43 4.80 -9.20 -7.94
C LYS A 43 5.03 -8.14 -9.03
N ARG A 44 6.24 -7.59 -9.15
CA ARG A 44 6.66 -6.60 -10.17
C ARG A 44 5.78 -5.33 -10.22
N HIS A 45 5.35 -4.85 -9.06
CA HIS A 45 4.63 -3.57 -8.97
C HIS A 45 5.57 -2.37 -9.17
N SER A 46 4.97 -1.20 -9.43
CA SER A 46 5.70 0.06 -9.71
C SER A 46 6.55 0.56 -8.53
N ALA A 47 6.13 0.31 -7.27
CA ALA A 47 6.91 0.58 -6.07
C ALA A 47 7.22 -0.72 -5.33
N GLY A 48 8.47 -0.88 -4.90
CA GLY A 48 9.00 -2.08 -4.28
C GLY A 48 9.64 -1.83 -2.91
N LEU A 49 10.52 -2.75 -2.50
CA LEU A 49 11.12 -2.81 -1.18
C LEU A 49 11.67 -1.46 -0.67
N ARG A 50 12.52 -0.81 -1.47
CA ARG A 50 13.19 0.44 -1.04
C ARG A 50 12.19 1.56 -0.78
N THR A 51 11.21 1.71 -1.64
CA THR A 51 10.22 2.80 -1.54
C THR A 51 9.36 2.65 -0.30
N PHE A 52 8.88 1.44 0.00
CA PHE A 52 8.08 1.17 1.20
C PHE A 52 8.88 1.42 2.48
N ILE A 53 10.13 0.96 2.55
CA ILE A 53 11.02 1.19 3.69
C ILE A 53 11.23 2.69 3.92
N LEU A 54 11.59 3.43 2.86
CA LEU A 54 11.88 4.86 2.98
C LEU A 54 10.66 5.67 3.44
N VAL A 55 9.47 5.37 2.91
CA VAL A 55 8.23 6.06 3.30
C VAL A 55 7.88 5.78 4.76
N SER A 56 7.99 4.53 5.21
CA SER A 56 7.72 4.16 6.60
C SER A 56 8.73 4.78 7.56
N LEU A 57 10.03 4.74 7.23
CA LEU A 57 11.07 5.38 8.02
C LEU A 57 10.88 6.90 8.11
N ALA A 58 10.52 7.55 7.01
CA ALA A 58 10.22 8.98 6.99
C ALA A 58 9.05 9.31 7.93
N GLY A 59 7.97 8.53 7.90
CA GLY A 59 6.84 8.68 8.82
C GLY A 59 7.27 8.52 10.28
N THR A 60 8.03 7.45 10.58
CA THR A 60 8.52 7.19 11.95
C THR A 60 9.42 8.34 12.44
N ALA A 61 10.38 8.76 11.62
CA ALA A 61 11.29 9.83 11.97
C ALA A 61 10.56 11.17 12.19
N THR A 62 9.60 11.49 11.33
CA THR A 62 8.82 12.74 11.46
C THR A 62 8.04 12.76 12.77
N MET A 63 7.42 11.67 13.15
CA MET A 63 6.67 11.59 14.42
C MET A 63 7.60 11.62 15.64
N LEU A 64 8.79 11.03 15.56
CA LEU A 64 9.81 11.13 16.62
C LEU A 64 10.27 12.57 16.82
N ILE A 65 10.46 13.31 15.72
CA ILE A 65 10.82 14.75 15.78
C ILE A 65 9.69 15.56 16.40
N ASP A 66 8.43 15.30 15.99
CA ASP A 66 7.27 15.99 16.60
C ASP A 66 7.17 15.73 18.10
N GLN A 67 7.38 14.48 18.56
CA GLN A 67 7.39 14.18 19.99
C GLN A 67 8.48 14.96 20.72
N TYR A 68 9.69 15.01 20.17
CA TYR A 68 10.77 15.81 20.75
C TYR A 68 10.42 17.30 20.81
N LEU A 69 9.83 17.85 19.75
CA LEU A 69 9.42 19.25 19.71
C LEU A 69 8.30 19.56 20.72
N MET A 70 7.34 18.65 20.89
CA MET A 70 6.26 18.78 21.87
C MET A 70 6.78 18.72 23.32
N ASP A 71 7.88 17.99 23.58
CA ASP A 71 8.50 17.92 24.89
C ASP A 71 9.32 19.20 25.23
N VAL A 72 9.93 19.82 24.20
CA VAL A 72 10.82 20.98 24.39
C VAL A 72 10.10 22.32 24.25
N LEU A 73 9.10 22.39 23.38
CA LEU A 73 8.34 23.60 23.06
C LEU A 73 6.90 23.50 23.57
N PRO A 74 6.23 24.63 23.87
CA PRO A 74 4.84 24.63 24.29
C PRO A 74 3.87 24.34 23.10
N ILE A 75 4.15 23.31 22.31
CA ILE A 75 3.38 22.87 21.17
C ILE A 75 2.66 21.59 21.56
N THR A 76 1.35 21.52 21.32
CA THR A 76 0.50 20.38 21.68
C THR A 76 0.05 19.57 20.46
N ILE A 77 0.41 20.00 19.25
CA ILE A 77 -0.05 19.41 17.99
C ILE A 77 1.15 18.93 17.17
N PRO A 78 1.14 17.71 16.62
CA PRO A 78 2.21 17.18 15.78
C PRO A 78 2.17 17.81 14.37
N LEU A 79 2.83 18.95 14.21
CA LEU A 79 2.79 19.76 13.00
C LEU A 79 3.54 19.12 11.81
N LEU A 80 4.73 18.54 12.07
CA LEU A 80 5.53 17.90 11.03
C LEU A 80 4.85 16.64 10.52
N SER A 81 4.24 15.87 11.41
CA SER A 81 3.47 14.66 11.04
C SER A 81 2.26 15.02 10.20
N ALA A 82 1.55 16.09 10.51
CA ALA A 82 0.44 16.57 9.67
C ALA A 82 0.93 16.97 8.27
N ALA A 83 2.03 17.72 8.18
CA ALA A 83 2.64 18.09 6.91
C ALA A 83 3.17 16.86 6.14
N ALA A 84 3.76 15.87 6.85
CA ALA A 84 4.25 14.64 6.24
C ALA A 84 3.12 13.81 5.62
N VAL A 85 1.95 13.72 6.26
CA VAL A 85 0.77 13.02 5.69
C VAL A 85 0.37 13.65 4.35
N ILE A 86 0.38 14.99 4.25
CA ILE A 86 0.10 15.69 3.00
C ILE A 86 1.21 15.43 1.97
N GLY A 87 2.47 15.51 2.38
CA GLY A 87 3.63 15.23 1.51
C GLY A 87 3.65 13.80 0.97
N MET A 88 3.31 12.82 1.80
CA MET A 88 3.18 11.42 1.38
C MET A 88 2.11 11.22 0.31
N THR A 89 1.03 12.00 0.32
CA THR A 89 0.00 11.97 -0.73
C THR A 89 0.58 12.34 -2.09
N THR A 90 1.48 13.32 -2.16
CA THR A 90 2.14 13.71 -3.39
C THR A 90 3.08 12.60 -3.90
N ILE A 91 3.88 12.01 -3.01
CA ILE A 91 4.79 10.91 -3.37
C ILE A 91 4.02 9.69 -3.86
N SER A 92 2.97 9.30 -3.14
CA SER A 92 2.14 8.15 -3.51
C SER A 92 1.36 8.42 -4.78
N GLY A 93 0.83 9.62 -4.98
CA GLY A 93 0.12 10.02 -6.19
C GLY A 93 0.96 9.89 -7.46
N ASN A 94 2.26 10.17 -7.39
CA ASN A 94 3.19 9.99 -8.51
C ASN A 94 3.39 8.53 -8.92
N SER A 95 2.94 7.56 -8.12
CA SER A 95 2.97 6.13 -8.46
C SER A 95 1.81 5.71 -9.36
N ILE A 96 0.85 6.60 -9.59
CA ILE A 96 -0.31 6.37 -10.47
C ILE A 96 0.11 6.67 -11.91
N LEU A 97 -0.01 5.68 -12.77
CA LEU A 97 0.32 5.79 -14.18
C LEU A 97 -0.96 5.74 -15.02
N PHE A 98 -1.14 6.73 -15.87
CA PHE A 98 -2.19 6.72 -16.87
C PHE A 98 -1.67 5.99 -18.13
N SER A 99 -2.30 4.88 -18.47
CA SER A 99 -2.01 4.16 -19.71
C SER A 99 -2.79 4.80 -20.87
N SER A 100 -2.22 4.76 -22.07
CA SER A 100 -2.87 5.20 -23.33
C SER A 100 -4.20 4.48 -23.62
N LYS A 101 -4.49 3.37 -22.91
CA LYS A 101 -5.72 2.60 -23.01
C LYS A 101 -6.79 2.97 -21.95
N ASN A 102 -6.76 4.18 -21.40
CA ASN A 102 -7.68 4.65 -20.36
C ASN A 102 -7.67 3.80 -19.06
N GLN A 103 -6.65 2.96 -18.85
CA GLN A 103 -6.49 2.18 -17.64
C GLN A 103 -5.60 2.89 -16.64
N ILE A 104 -6.08 3.03 -15.43
CA ILE A 104 -5.31 3.58 -14.31
C ILE A 104 -4.53 2.44 -13.66
N LYS A 105 -3.19 2.48 -13.73
CA LYS A 105 -2.30 1.49 -13.09
C LYS A 105 -1.61 2.12 -11.89
N GLY A 106 -1.35 1.29 -10.86
CA GLY A 106 -0.59 1.72 -9.68
C GLY A 106 -1.44 2.33 -8.56
N LEU A 107 -2.77 2.43 -8.70
CA LEU A 107 -3.64 3.00 -7.67
C LEU A 107 -3.49 2.28 -6.32
N THR A 108 -3.57 0.94 -6.29
CA THR A 108 -3.39 0.14 -5.07
C THR A 108 -1.99 0.32 -4.47
N THR A 109 -0.95 0.42 -5.32
CA THR A 109 0.42 0.67 -4.86
C THR A 109 0.55 2.05 -4.23
N SER A 110 -0.07 3.07 -4.83
CA SER A 110 -0.12 4.45 -4.32
C SER A 110 -0.74 4.51 -2.92
N VAL A 111 -1.94 3.94 -2.78
CA VAL A 111 -2.63 3.87 -1.47
C VAL A 111 -1.83 3.06 -0.46
N GLY A 112 -1.22 1.95 -0.89
CA GLY A 112 -0.38 1.12 -0.03
C GLY A 112 0.85 1.85 0.51
N LEU A 113 1.51 2.68 -0.31
CA LEU A 113 2.62 3.53 0.12
C LEU A 113 2.17 4.54 1.18
N TRP A 114 1.04 5.21 0.94
CA TRP A 114 0.48 6.15 1.88
C TRP A 114 0.13 5.49 3.22
N CYS A 115 -0.54 4.34 3.19
CA CYS A 115 -0.85 3.56 4.39
C CYS A 115 0.41 3.09 5.12
N CYS A 116 1.46 2.69 4.40
CA CYS A 116 2.74 2.30 5.00
C CYS A 116 3.41 3.48 5.75
N GLY A 117 3.29 4.70 5.23
CA GLY A 117 3.72 5.91 5.93
C GLY A 117 2.95 6.16 7.23
N ILE A 118 1.63 5.89 7.23
CA ILE A 118 0.79 5.98 8.45
C ILE A 118 1.21 4.93 9.49
N VAL A 119 1.55 3.70 9.06
CA VAL A 119 2.13 2.68 9.97
C VAL A 119 3.44 3.20 10.59
N GLY A 120 4.28 3.85 9.81
CA GLY A 120 5.49 4.50 10.30
C GLY A 120 5.20 5.58 11.35
N LEU A 121 4.22 6.47 11.09
CA LEU A 121 3.79 7.49 12.06
C LEU A 121 3.29 6.88 13.36
N ALA A 122 2.49 5.80 13.29
CA ALA A 122 2.00 5.10 14.47
C ALA A 122 3.15 4.50 15.31
N LEU A 123 4.16 3.91 14.66
CA LEU A 123 5.38 3.42 15.34
C LEU A 123 6.17 4.58 15.96
N GLY A 124 6.34 5.67 15.24
CA GLY A 124 6.98 6.87 15.76
C GLY A 124 6.28 7.41 17.02
N ALA A 125 4.96 7.34 17.07
CA ALA A 125 4.15 7.69 18.23
C ALA A 125 4.26 6.71 19.41
N GLY A 126 4.91 5.54 19.22
CA GLY A 126 4.97 4.48 20.22
C GLY A 126 3.68 3.66 20.32
N LEU A 127 2.80 3.75 19.33
CA LEU A 127 1.55 3.00 19.25
C LEU A 127 1.77 1.67 18.50
N TYR A 128 2.54 0.76 19.12
CA TYR A 128 2.95 -0.51 18.51
C TYR A 128 1.77 -1.40 18.15
N THR A 129 0.76 -1.51 19.04
CA THR A 129 -0.44 -2.33 18.81
C THR A 129 -1.20 -1.80 17.60
N LEU A 130 -1.42 -0.48 17.51
CA LEU A 130 -2.10 0.12 16.38
C LEU A 130 -1.32 -0.08 15.08
N ALA A 131 -0.01 0.11 15.13
CA ALA A 131 0.86 -0.08 13.96
C ALA A 131 0.80 -1.52 13.43
N LEU A 132 0.81 -2.53 14.32
CA LEU A 132 0.68 -3.94 13.93
C LEU A 132 -0.70 -4.26 13.35
N VAL A 133 -1.77 -3.75 13.94
CA VAL A 133 -3.14 -3.93 13.40
C VAL A 133 -3.24 -3.33 12.00
N LEU A 134 -2.74 -2.10 11.81
CA LEU A 134 -2.72 -1.45 10.50
C LEU A 134 -1.84 -2.22 9.49
N PHE A 135 -0.68 -2.71 9.93
CA PHE A 135 0.21 -3.52 9.11
C PHE A 135 -0.48 -4.81 8.62
N PHE A 136 -1.12 -5.57 9.52
CA PHE A 136 -1.82 -6.79 9.13
C PHE A 136 -3.01 -6.50 8.24
N ALA A 137 -3.78 -5.44 8.50
CA ALA A 137 -4.88 -5.01 7.63
C ALA A 137 -4.37 -4.65 6.22
N LEU A 138 -3.27 -3.90 6.14
CA LEU A 138 -2.63 -3.53 4.87
C LEU A 138 -2.12 -4.76 4.11
N LEU A 139 -1.41 -5.65 4.81
CA LEU A 139 -0.89 -6.88 4.22
C LEU A 139 -2.02 -7.79 3.72
N CYS A 140 -3.09 -7.95 4.50
CA CYS A 140 -4.28 -8.70 4.10
C CYS A 140 -4.95 -8.09 2.86
N SER A 141 -5.11 -6.78 2.83
CA SER A 141 -5.71 -6.09 1.68
C SER A 141 -4.86 -6.22 0.41
N MET A 142 -3.55 -6.11 0.53
CA MET A 142 -2.66 -6.11 -0.63
C MET A 142 -2.31 -7.51 -1.14
N SER A 143 -2.32 -8.52 -0.28
CA SER A 143 -1.91 -9.89 -0.62
C SER A 143 -3.07 -10.87 -0.59
N GLY A 144 -4.00 -10.73 0.35
CA GLY A 144 -5.12 -11.65 0.55
C GLY A 144 -6.28 -11.40 -0.42
N LEU A 145 -6.70 -10.14 -0.57
CA LEU A 145 -7.83 -9.82 -1.44
C LEU A 145 -7.61 -10.18 -2.92
N PRO A 146 -6.43 -9.99 -3.53
CA PRO A 146 -6.22 -10.44 -4.91
C PRO A 146 -6.39 -11.94 -5.11
N ALA A 147 -5.99 -12.76 -4.12
CA ALA A 147 -6.21 -14.21 -4.15
C ALA A 147 -7.70 -14.56 -4.10
N LEU A 148 -8.46 -13.83 -3.27
CA LEU A 148 -9.91 -13.97 -3.20
C LEU A 148 -10.60 -13.51 -4.49
N GLU A 149 -10.15 -12.40 -5.08
CA GLU A 149 -10.64 -11.89 -6.37
C GLU A 149 -10.46 -12.90 -7.48
N THR A 150 -9.29 -13.54 -7.57
CA THR A 150 -9.03 -14.59 -8.57
C THR A 150 -9.99 -15.76 -8.38
N HIS A 151 -10.17 -16.22 -7.13
CA HIS A 151 -11.10 -17.30 -6.85
C HIS A 151 -12.57 -16.95 -7.16
N LEU A 152 -12.98 -15.71 -6.98
CA LEU A 152 -14.31 -15.21 -7.33
C LEU A 152 -14.47 -15.07 -8.87
N LYS A 153 -13.43 -14.60 -9.57
CA LYS A 153 -13.39 -14.51 -11.03
C LYS A 153 -13.50 -15.88 -11.70
N ASP A 154 -12.83 -16.90 -11.16
CA ASP A 154 -12.90 -18.28 -11.67
C ASP A 154 -14.32 -18.88 -11.59
N ARG A 155 -15.17 -18.32 -10.73
CA ARG A 155 -16.61 -18.66 -10.65
C ARG A 155 -17.51 -17.79 -11.52
N SER A 156 -16.97 -16.77 -12.15
CA SER A 156 -17.70 -15.88 -13.06
C SER A 156 -17.78 -16.51 -14.46
N ASN A 157 -18.94 -16.42 -15.10
CA ASN A 157 -19.13 -16.87 -16.49
C ASN A 157 -18.53 -15.87 -17.52
N HIS A 158 -17.76 -14.87 -17.06
CA HIS A 158 -17.08 -13.91 -17.92
C HIS A 158 -15.62 -14.30 -18.04
N PHE A 159 -15.13 -14.41 -19.25
CA PHE A 159 -13.73 -14.69 -19.54
C PHE A 159 -13.22 -13.73 -20.62
N GLU A 160 -11.97 -13.33 -20.48
CA GLU A 160 -11.28 -12.45 -21.41
C GLU A 160 -10.37 -13.30 -22.31
N VAL A 161 -10.51 -13.14 -23.62
CA VAL A 161 -9.72 -13.90 -24.60
C VAL A 161 -8.90 -12.94 -25.44
N HIS A 162 -7.59 -13.14 -25.45
CA HIS A 162 -6.71 -12.46 -26.40
C HIS A 162 -6.65 -13.23 -27.72
N LEU A 163 -7.07 -12.57 -28.80
CA LEU A 163 -7.06 -13.12 -30.13
C LEU A 163 -6.12 -12.34 -31.04
N GLU A 164 -5.22 -13.02 -31.68
CA GLU A 164 -4.43 -12.47 -32.78
C GLU A 164 -5.06 -12.88 -34.12
N LEU A 165 -5.68 -11.91 -34.80
CA LEU A 165 -6.23 -12.12 -36.13
C LEU A 165 -5.17 -11.83 -37.19
N LYS A 166 -5.04 -12.72 -38.19
CA LYS A 166 -4.13 -12.53 -39.33
C LYS A 166 -4.48 -11.30 -40.15
N ASN A 167 -5.78 -11.06 -40.36
CA ASN A 167 -6.30 -9.91 -41.07
C ASN A 167 -7.41 -9.24 -40.25
N LYS A 168 -7.42 -7.90 -40.20
CA LYS A 168 -8.51 -7.15 -39.55
C LYS A 168 -9.90 -7.39 -40.16
N SER A 169 -9.95 -7.79 -41.45
CA SER A 169 -11.17 -8.12 -42.16
C SER A 169 -11.89 -9.36 -41.61
N ASP A 170 -11.20 -10.23 -40.87
CA ASP A 170 -11.74 -11.48 -40.35
C ASP A 170 -12.54 -11.32 -39.04
N LEU A 171 -12.44 -10.10 -38.44
CA LEU A 171 -13.10 -9.77 -37.17
C LEU A 171 -14.63 -9.89 -37.21
N PRO A 172 -15.35 -9.36 -38.28
CA PRO A 172 -16.80 -9.47 -38.35
C PRO A 172 -17.28 -10.91 -38.46
N ASP A 173 -16.57 -11.72 -39.25
CA ASP A 173 -16.91 -13.15 -39.44
C ASP A 173 -16.69 -13.96 -38.16
N PHE A 174 -15.59 -13.66 -37.43
CA PHE A 174 -15.32 -14.23 -36.11
C PHE A 174 -16.45 -13.89 -35.12
N VAL A 175 -16.83 -12.60 -35.02
CA VAL A 175 -17.88 -12.12 -34.11
C VAL A 175 -19.23 -12.79 -34.44
N SER A 176 -19.58 -12.93 -35.75
CA SER A 176 -20.80 -13.56 -36.16
C SER A 176 -20.83 -15.04 -35.78
N THR A 177 -19.71 -15.74 -35.95
CA THR A 177 -19.58 -17.18 -35.61
C THR A 177 -19.68 -17.39 -34.10
N VAL A 178 -19.03 -16.57 -33.30
CA VAL A 178 -19.08 -16.67 -31.84
C VAL A 178 -20.49 -16.41 -31.29
N ARG A 179 -21.21 -15.44 -31.88
CA ARG A 179 -22.62 -15.18 -31.54
C ARG A 179 -23.55 -16.34 -31.98
N ALA A 180 -23.28 -16.96 -33.11
CA ALA A 180 -24.04 -18.12 -33.57
C ALA A 180 -23.88 -19.34 -32.64
N LEU A 181 -22.74 -19.45 -31.95
CA LEU A 181 -22.47 -20.46 -30.91
C LEU A 181 -23.14 -20.13 -29.56
N GLY A 182 -23.91 -19.04 -29.46
CA GLY A 182 -24.61 -18.62 -28.24
C GLY A 182 -23.75 -17.91 -27.20
N ILE A 183 -22.52 -17.54 -27.56
CA ILE A 183 -21.61 -16.78 -26.66
C ILE A 183 -21.92 -15.29 -26.81
N ARG A 184 -22.15 -14.65 -25.68
CA ARG A 184 -22.36 -13.20 -25.62
C ARG A 184 -21.01 -12.48 -25.57
N ILE A 185 -20.80 -11.56 -26.49
CA ILE A 185 -19.61 -10.69 -26.50
C ILE A 185 -20.02 -9.37 -25.87
N ASP A 186 -19.38 -9.03 -24.74
CA ASP A 186 -19.69 -7.83 -23.98
C ASP A 186 -18.84 -6.64 -24.46
N ASP A 187 -17.57 -6.85 -24.84
CA ASP A 187 -16.69 -5.80 -25.36
C ASP A 187 -15.63 -6.35 -26.33
N ILE A 188 -15.16 -5.52 -27.24
CA ILE A 188 -14.09 -5.83 -28.19
C ILE A 188 -13.09 -4.68 -28.20
N GLU A 189 -11.94 -4.90 -27.57
CA GLU A 189 -10.81 -3.96 -27.64
C GLU A 189 -9.88 -4.36 -28.82
N SER A 190 -9.67 -3.46 -29.77
CA SER A 190 -8.66 -3.63 -30.83
C SER A 190 -7.40 -2.83 -30.51
N ASN A 191 -6.26 -3.48 -30.62
CA ASN A 191 -4.94 -2.81 -30.58
C ASN A 191 -4.57 -2.24 -31.94
#